data_cc41f628b0c382689e436620a13d0491
#
_entry.id   cc41f628b0c382689e436620a13d0491
#
_cell.length_a   1.000
_cell.length_b   1.000
_cell.length_c   1.000
_cell.angle_alpha   90.00
_cell.angle_beta   90.00
_cell.angle_gamma   90.00
#
_symmetry.space_group_name_H-M   'P 1'
#
loop_
_entity.id
_entity.type
_entity.pdbx_description
1 polymer ?
#
loop_
_entity_poly.entity_id
_entity_poly.type
_entity_poly.pdbx_seq_one_letter_code
_entity_poly.pdbx_strand_id
1 'polypeptide(L)'
;MALLDRTQVCGMNIHYMKYSLDYFLDAQQRAGFKSIELWGGIPHIFMDAVSYEDTKQIASKIHSRGLEVKVFTPENCMYQYQFAASKPMAFQKSMDYFKNGIRIASELGCKIMQCNSGWGYLDETREDAWKRCVE
;
A
#
# COMPACT_ATOMS: atom_id res chain seq x y z
N MET A 1 12.53 23.28 -20.38
CA MET A 1 12.28 22.54 -19.12
C MET A 1 10.90 21.90 -19.26
N ALA A 2 10.80 20.57 -19.29
CA ALA A 2 9.50 19.90 -19.36
C ALA A 2 8.75 20.16 -18.05
N LEU A 3 7.55 20.73 -18.15
CA LEU A 3 6.67 20.88 -17.00
C LEU A 3 6.10 19.50 -16.65
N LEU A 4 6.02 19.19 -15.36
CA LEU A 4 5.36 17.97 -14.89
C LEU A 4 3.88 18.01 -15.29
N ASP A 5 3.40 16.93 -15.90
CA ASP A 5 2.00 16.72 -16.19
C ASP A 5 1.31 16.10 -14.96
N ARG A 6 0.02 16.42 -14.77
CA ARG A 6 -0.78 15.83 -13.67
C ARG A 6 -0.87 14.31 -13.71
N THR A 7 -0.68 13.70 -14.89
CA THR A 7 -0.65 12.25 -15.05
C THR A 7 0.60 11.59 -14.44
N GLN A 8 1.61 12.39 -14.12
CA GLN A 8 2.85 11.96 -13.48
C GLN A 8 2.81 12.08 -11.95
N VAL A 9 1.69 12.56 -11.40
CA VAL A 9 1.50 12.79 -9.97
C VAL A 9 0.29 12.00 -9.48
N CYS A 10 0.45 11.29 -8.37
CA CYS A 10 -0.61 10.55 -7.70
C CYS A 10 -0.91 11.19 -6.34
N GLY A 11 -2.18 11.27 -5.99
CA GLY A 11 -2.57 11.54 -4.61
C GLY A 11 -2.57 10.24 -3.79
N MET A 12 -2.21 10.32 -2.51
CA MET A 12 -2.15 9.17 -1.60
C MET A 12 -3.16 9.30 -0.46
N ASN A 13 -3.85 8.21 -0.17
CA ASN A 13 -4.92 8.21 0.84
C ASN A 13 -4.46 8.20 2.30
N ILE A 14 -3.16 8.01 2.58
CA ILE A 14 -2.62 8.05 3.95
C ILE A 14 -2.93 9.37 4.67
N HIS A 15 -2.94 10.49 3.94
CA HIS A 15 -3.28 11.81 4.49
C HIS A 15 -4.77 11.97 4.83
N TYR A 16 -5.58 11.00 4.41
CA TYR A 16 -7.04 10.97 4.60
C TYR A 16 -7.48 9.92 5.62
N MET A 17 -6.61 9.48 6.52
CA MET A 17 -6.91 8.45 7.53
C MET A 17 -8.13 8.75 8.42
N LYS A 18 -8.56 10.01 8.51
CA LYS A 18 -9.74 10.41 9.28
C LYS A 18 -10.98 10.66 8.42
N TYR A 19 -10.92 10.31 7.13
CA TYR A 19 -12.00 10.45 6.17
C TYR A 19 -12.31 9.09 5.55
N SER A 20 -13.49 8.96 4.94
CA SER A 20 -13.82 7.75 4.18
C SER A 20 -12.98 7.65 2.89
N LEU A 21 -12.85 6.43 2.37
CA LEU A 21 -12.23 6.20 1.07
C LEU A 21 -12.96 6.98 -0.03
N ASP A 22 -14.31 7.02 0.01
CA ASP A 22 -15.10 7.75 -0.97
C ASP A 22 -14.78 9.25 -0.96
N TYR A 23 -14.63 9.85 0.23
CA TYR A 23 -14.23 11.27 0.34
C TYR A 23 -12.86 11.52 -0.31
N PHE A 24 -11.88 10.64 -0.06
CA PHE A 24 -10.57 10.75 -0.69
C PHE A 24 -10.67 10.66 -2.22
N LEU A 25 -11.38 9.64 -2.74
CA LEU A 25 -11.53 9.44 -4.19
C LEU A 25 -12.21 10.62 -4.87
N ASP A 26 -13.27 11.16 -4.25
CA ASP A 26 -13.96 12.36 -4.74
C ASP A 26 -13.04 13.60 -4.74
N ALA A 27 -12.18 13.72 -3.73
CA ALA A 27 -11.21 14.81 -3.67
C ALA A 27 -10.17 14.71 -4.79
N GLN A 28 -9.67 13.49 -5.09
CA GLN A 28 -8.72 13.27 -6.19
C GLN A 28 -9.37 13.56 -7.55
N GLN A 29 -10.59 13.10 -7.75
CA GLN A 29 -11.33 13.38 -8.97
C GLN A 29 -11.53 14.89 -9.17
N ARG A 30 -12.00 15.62 -8.15
CA ARG A 30 -12.16 17.09 -8.21
C ARG A 30 -10.85 17.82 -8.47
N ALA A 31 -9.74 17.32 -7.93
CA ALA A 31 -8.41 17.88 -8.19
C ALA A 31 -7.88 17.60 -9.60
N GLY A 32 -8.55 16.73 -10.38
CA GLY A 32 -8.22 16.39 -11.75
C GLY A 32 -7.10 15.34 -11.88
N PHE A 33 -6.80 14.61 -10.81
CA PHE A 33 -5.90 13.45 -10.90
C PHE A 33 -6.52 12.34 -11.75
N LYS A 34 -5.66 11.54 -12.36
CA LYS A 34 -6.04 10.35 -13.14
C LYS A 34 -5.62 9.05 -12.47
N SER A 35 -4.70 9.14 -11.55
CA SER A 35 -4.18 7.99 -10.82
C SER A 35 -3.98 8.32 -9.33
N ILE A 36 -3.97 7.27 -8.54
CA ILE A 36 -3.72 7.33 -7.10
C ILE A 36 -2.65 6.32 -6.71
N GLU A 37 -1.94 6.64 -5.65
CA GLU A 37 -1.24 5.67 -4.83
C GLU A 37 -2.19 5.23 -3.73
N LEU A 38 -2.51 3.93 -3.69
CA LEU A 38 -3.44 3.39 -2.71
C LEU A 38 -2.64 2.77 -1.56
N TRP A 39 -2.66 3.43 -0.43
CA TRP A 39 -2.10 2.93 0.82
C TRP A 39 -3.07 1.92 1.45
N GLY A 40 -2.55 0.73 1.74
CA GLY A 40 -3.28 -0.41 2.29
C GLY A 40 -3.30 -0.41 3.82
N GLY A 41 -3.86 0.65 4.40
CA GLY A 41 -4.00 0.82 5.84
C GLY A 41 -5.42 1.18 6.26
N ILE A 42 -5.70 1.00 7.55
CA ILE A 42 -6.97 1.36 8.18
C ILE A 42 -7.13 2.90 8.18
N PRO A 43 -8.32 3.43 7.90
CA PRO A 43 -9.62 2.75 7.80
C PRO A 43 -10.02 2.33 6.38
N HIS A 44 -9.19 2.57 5.37
CA HIS A 44 -9.57 2.39 3.98
C HIS A 44 -9.47 0.95 3.50
N ILE A 45 -8.42 0.24 3.91
CA ILE A 45 -8.21 -1.17 3.59
C ILE A 45 -7.68 -1.86 4.84
N PHE A 46 -8.38 -2.90 5.29
CA PHE A 46 -7.90 -3.78 6.34
C PHE A 46 -7.31 -5.04 5.71
N MET A 47 -6.04 -4.98 5.36
CA MET A 47 -5.38 -5.98 4.53
C MET A 47 -5.46 -7.41 5.07
N ASP A 48 -5.47 -7.59 6.38
CA ASP A 48 -5.56 -8.91 7.01
C ASP A 48 -6.94 -9.57 6.85
N ALA A 49 -7.97 -8.76 6.57
CA ALA A 49 -9.37 -9.22 6.50
C ALA A 49 -10.05 -8.94 5.15
N VAL A 50 -9.42 -8.19 4.25
CA VAL A 50 -10.05 -7.82 2.97
C VAL A 50 -10.22 -9.04 2.08
N SER A 51 -11.46 -9.31 1.70
CA SER A 51 -11.81 -10.37 0.76
C SER A 51 -11.59 -9.94 -0.70
N TYR A 52 -11.68 -10.92 -1.60
CA TYR A 52 -11.70 -10.65 -3.05
C TYR A 52 -12.88 -9.75 -3.45
N GLU A 53 -14.05 -9.96 -2.85
CA GLU A 53 -15.24 -9.16 -3.14
C GLU A 53 -15.08 -7.71 -2.65
N ASP A 54 -14.48 -7.50 -1.48
CA ASP A 54 -14.17 -6.16 -0.98
C ASP A 54 -13.19 -5.44 -1.92
N THR A 55 -12.17 -6.14 -2.41
CA THR A 55 -11.19 -5.58 -3.36
C THR A 55 -11.87 -5.17 -4.67
N LYS A 56 -12.80 -5.97 -5.18
CA LYS A 56 -13.61 -5.61 -6.36
C LYS A 56 -14.46 -4.36 -6.13
N GLN A 57 -15.10 -4.26 -4.96
CA GLN A 57 -15.89 -3.07 -4.63
C GLN A 57 -15.00 -1.82 -4.56
N ILE A 58 -13.81 -1.91 -3.97
CA ILE A 58 -12.83 -0.83 -3.93
C ILE A 58 -12.41 -0.46 -5.36
N ALA A 59 -12.06 -1.42 -6.20
CA ALA A 59 -11.70 -1.20 -7.60
C ALA A 59 -12.83 -0.50 -8.38
N SER A 60 -14.07 -0.93 -8.19
CA SER A 60 -15.26 -0.32 -8.81
C SER A 60 -15.43 1.14 -8.39
N LYS A 61 -15.26 1.45 -7.11
CA LYS A 61 -15.32 2.83 -6.59
C LYS A 61 -14.25 3.73 -7.20
N ILE A 62 -13.05 3.21 -7.39
CA ILE A 62 -11.92 3.94 -8.00
C ILE A 62 -12.22 4.21 -9.47
N HIS A 63 -12.57 3.16 -10.21
CA HIS A 63 -12.81 3.26 -11.66
C HIS A 63 -14.03 4.11 -12.00
N SER A 64 -15.10 4.08 -11.20
CA SER A 64 -16.30 4.92 -11.41
C SER A 64 -16.01 6.42 -11.35
N ARG A 65 -14.88 6.81 -10.77
CA ARG A 65 -14.40 8.20 -10.70
C ARG A 65 -13.36 8.54 -11.77
N GLY A 66 -13.10 7.62 -12.70
CA GLY A 66 -12.10 7.78 -13.74
C GLY A 66 -10.66 7.77 -13.20
N LEU A 67 -10.45 7.13 -12.05
CA LEU A 67 -9.15 6.96 -11.41
C LEU A 67 -8.61 5.54 -11.65
N GLU A 68 -7.28 5.39 -11.62
CA GLU A 68 -6.58 4.10 -11.61
C GLU A 68 -5.62 4.01 -10.42
N VAL A 69 -5.35 2.81 -9.93
CA VAL A 69 -4.32 2.58 -8.92
C VAL A 69 -2.98 2.42 -9.62
N LYS A 70 -2.11 3.40 -9.47
CA LYS A 70 -0.76 3.39 -10.07
C LYS A 70 0.23 2.63 -9.22
N VAL A 71 0.13 2.82 -7.91
CA VAL A 71 0.98 2.16 -6.92
C VAL A 71 0.09 1.67 -5.78
N PHE A 72 0.30 0.44 -5.33
CA PHE A 72 -0.28 -0.08 -4.11
C PHE A 72 0.82 -0.18 -3.04
N THR A 73 0.58 0.42 -1.87
CA THR A 73 1.54 0.51 -0.78
C THR A 73 0.96 -0.15 0.48
N PRO A 74 1.26 -1.43 0.75
CA PRO A 74 0.91 -2.06 2.01
C PRO A 74 1.41 -1.26 3.21
N GLU A 75 0.57 -1.09 4.23
CA GLU A 75 1.01 -0.45 5.46
C GLU A 75 2.00 -1.35 6.20
N ASN A 76 3.18 -0.84 6.48
CA ASN A 76 4.21 -1.53 7.25
C ASN A 76 5.06 -0.61 8.14
N CYS A 77 4.65 0.64 8.27
CA CYS A 77 5.29 1.58 9.16
C CYS A 77 4.69 1.56 10.57
N MET A 78 3.36 1.49 10.65
CA MET A 78 2.64 1.42 11.94
C MET A 78 2.44 -0.02 12.42
N TYR A 79 2.36 -0.98 11.51
CA TYR A 79 2.31 -2.41 11.82
C TYR A 79 3.73 -2.98 11.72
N GLN A 80 4.06 -3.88 12.61
CA GLN A 80 5.41 -4.46 12.67
C GLN A 80 5.63 -5.59 11.65
N TYR A 81 5.11 -5.43 10.45
CA TYR A 81 5.39 -6.32 9.32
C TYR A 81 6.68 -5.86 8.64
N GLN A 82 7.71 -6.71 8.65
CA GLN A 82 9.00 -6.35 8.07
C GLN A 82 9.77 -7.60 7.59
N PHE A 83 10.52 -7.44 6.52
CA PHE A 83 11.42 -8.49 6.02
C PHE A 83 12.59 -8.73 6.97
N ALA A 84 12.97 -7.73 7.76
CA ALA A 84 14.04 -7.81 8.75
C ALA A 84 13.65 -8.51 10.06
N ALA A 85 12.45 -9.10 10.15
CA ALA A 85 12.00 -9.75 11.38
C ALA A 85 12.92 -10.91 11.77
N SER A 86 13.43 -10.91 13.03
CA SER A 86 14.35 -11.92 13.52
C SER A 86 13.66 -13.18 14.04
N LYS A 87 12.38 -13.06 14.46
CA LYS A 87 11.60 -14.18 14.98
C LYS A 87 10.89 -14.92 13.84
N PRO A 88 11.04 -16.24 13.70
CA PRO A 88 10.46 -17.00 12.59
C PRO A 88 8.96 -16.77 12.39
N MET A 89 8.19 -16.71 13.48
CA MET A 89 6.76 -16.44 13.39
C MET A 89 6.44 -15.03 12.90
N ALA A 90 7.20 -14.03 13.31
CA ALA A 90 7.01 -12.64 12.86
C ALA A 90 7.43 -12.49 11.38
N PHE A 91 8.50 -13.15 10.98
CA PHE A 91 8.92 -13.21 9.57
C PHE A 91 7.83 -13.87 8.71
N GLN A 92 7.34 -15.06 9.10
CA GLN A 92 6.29 -15.74 8.34
C GLN A 92 5.03 -14.89 8.20
N LYS A 93 4.58 -14.25 9.27
CA LYS A 93 3.43 -13.33 9.20
C LYS A 93 3.68 -12.14 8.28
N SER A 94 4.89 -11.59 8.30
CA SER A 94 5.27 -10.51 7.39
C SER A 94 5.24 -10.96 5.94
N MET A 95 5.78 -12.15 5.65
CA MET A 95 5.73 -12.73 4.31
C MET A 95 4.29 -12.98 3.82
N ASP A 96 3.42 -13.50 4.69
CA ASP A 96 2.01 -13.73 4.35
C ASP A 96 1.28 -12.42 4.10
N TYR A 97 1.57 -11.39 4.89
CA TYR A 97 1.03 -10.05 4.71
C TYR A 97 1.43 -9.43 3.36
N PHE A 98 2.72 -9.47 3.00
CA PHE A 98 3.17 -8.94 1.71
C PHE A 98 2.69 -9.76 0.51
N LYS A 99 2.59 -11.10 0.64
CA LYS A 99 1.96 -11.95 -0.38
C LYS A 99 0.49 -11.57 -0.60
N ASN A 100 -0.24 -11.31 0.49
CA ASN A 100 -1.60 -10.80 0.39
C ASN A 100 -1.65 -9.41 -0.28
N GLY A 101 -0.67 -8.57 -0.02
CA GLY A 101 -0.51 -7.28 -0.72
C GLY A 101 -0.36 -7.45 -2.23
N ILE A 102 0.43 -8.42 -2.67
CA ILE A 102 0.58 -8.75 -4.11
C ILE A 102 -0.76 -9.17 -4.71
N ARG A 103 -1.53 -10.03 -3.99
CA ARG A 103 -2.87 -10.43 -4.42
C ARG A 103 -3.79 -9.22 -4.59
N ILE A 104 -3.86 -8.37 -3.57
CA ILE A 104 -4.70 -7.16 -3.59
C ILE A 104 -4.29 -6.23 -4.74
N ALA A 105 -2.99 -5.98 -4.93
CA ALA A 105 -2.49 -5.16 -6.03
C ALA A 105 -2.93 -5.71 -7.40
N SER A 106 -2.82 -7.03 -7.58
CA SER A 106 -3.27 -7.71 -8.80
C SER A 106 -4.77 -7.56 -9.04
N GLU A 107 -5.59 -7.74 -8.00
CA GLU A 107 -7.05 -7.59 -8.08
C GLU A 107 -7.49 -6.15 -8.37
N LEU A 108 -6.70 -5.16 -7.92
CA LEU A 108 -6.91 -3.74 -8.22
C LEU A 108 -6.40 -3.34 -9.61
N GLY A 109 -5.80 -4.26 -10.38
CA GLY A 109 -5.16 -3.98 -11.66
C GLY A 109 -3.87 -3.16 -11.55
N CYS A 110 -3.28 -3.06 -10.35
CA CYS A 110 -2.07 -2.32 -10.07
C CYS A 110 -0.83 -3.16 -10.39
N LYS A 111 0.13 -2.57 -11.12
CA LYS A 111 1.37 -3.26 -11.54
C LYS A 111 2.57 -2.97 -10.65
N ILE A 112 2.45 -2.04 -9.73
CA ILE A 112 3.55 -1.61 -8.88
C ILE A 112 3.10 -1.72 -7.42
N MET A 113 3.80 -2.54 -6.64
CA MET A 113 3.66 -2.57 -5.20
C MET A 113 4.92 -2.00 -4.56
N GLN A 114 4.77 -0.99 -3.73
CA GLN A 114 5.85 -0.45 -2.92
C GLN A 114 5.93 -1.22 -1.61
N CYS A 115 7.13 -1.60 -1.20
CA CYS A 115 7.39 -2.21 0.10
C CYS A 115 8.57 -1.53 0.77
N ASN A 116 8.51 -1.40 2.09
CA ASN A 116 9.67 -1.08 2.90
C ASN A 116 10.32 -2.37 3.41
N SER A 117 11.63 -2.41 3.47
CA SER A 117 12.38 -3.56 3.99
C SER A 117 12.12 -3.80 5.48
N GLY A 118 11.66 -2.78 6.19
CA GLY A 118 11.52 -2.75 7.64
C GLY A 118 12.66 -1.99 8.31
N TRP A 119 12.62 -1.96 9.63
CA TRP A 119 13.51 -1.13 10.46
C TRP A 119 14.66 -1.94 11.06
N GLY A 120 14.51 -3.26 11.12
CA GLY A 120 15.30 -4.09 12.04
C GLY A 120 14.93 -3.77 13.50
N TYR A 121 15.88 -3.98 14.37
CA TYR A 121 15.74 -3.67 15.81
C TYR A 121 16.86 -2.73 16.24
N LEU A 122 16.58 -1.86 17.20
CA LEU A 122 17.55 -0.85 17.65
C LEU A 122 18.69 -1.44 18.50
N ASP A 123 18.54 -2.66 18.97
CA ASP A 123 19.50 -3.42 19.78
C ASP A 123 20.30 -4.45 18.95
N GLU A 124 20.25 -4.35 17.64
CA GLU A 124 21.03 -5.17 16.71
C GLU A 124 21.83 -4.32 15.71
N THR A 125 22.76 -4.95 14.98
CA THR A 125 23.50 -4.25 13.93
C THR A 125 22.65 -4.09 12.65
N ARG A 126 22.94 -3.05 11.87
CA ARG A 126 22.29 -2.85 10.56
C ARG A 126 22.64 -3.98 9.59
N GLU A 127 23.82 -4.55 9.71
CA GLU A 127 24.30 -5.68 8.91
C GLU A 127 23.45 -6.92 9.15
N ASP A 128 23.08 -7.20 10.39
CA ASP A 128 22.24 -8.36 10.73
C ASP A 128 20.81 -8.17 10.20
N ALA A 129 20.25 -6.96 10.34
CA ALA A 129 18.95 -6.63 9.76
C ALA A 129 18.97 -6.73 8.22
N TRP A 130 20.03 -6.22 7.58
CA TRP A 130 20.21 -6.29 6.13
C TRP A 130 20.26 -7.73 5.61
N LYS A 131 21.05 -8.58 6.25
CA LYS A 131 21.15 -10.01 5.88
C LYS A 131 19.77 -10.66 5.83
N ARG A 132 18.96 -10.47 6.88
CA ARG A 132 17.60 -11.02 6.92
C ARG A 132 16.66 -10.46 5.83
N CYS A 133 16.90 -9.24 5.37
CA CYS A 133 16.10 -8.64 4.30
C CYS A 133 16.42 -9.21 2.92
N VAL A 134 17.63 -9.72 2.69
CA VAL A 134 18.08 -10.15 1.36
C VAL A 134 18.16 -11.66 1.19
N GLU A 135 18.08 -12.42 2.28
CA GLU A 135 17.96 -13.89 2.29
C GLU A 135 16.50 -14.33 2.06
#